data_5a8abeecd1292b36001de557b9930525
#
_entry.id   5a8abeecd1292b36001de557b9930525
#
_cell.length_a   1.000
_cell.length_b   1.000
_cell.length_c   1.000
_cell.angle_alpha   90.00
_cell.angle_beta   90.00
_cell.angle_gamma   90.00
#
_symmetry.space_group_name_H-M   'P 1'
#
loop_
_entity.id
_entity.type
_entity.pdbx_description
1 polymer ?
#
loop_
_entity_poly.entity_id
_entity_poly.type
_entity_poly.pdbx_seq_one_letter_code
_entity_poly.pdbx_strand_id
1 'polypeptide(L)'
;AEAFETARRFLSYLPGSVHELPERTPPTDDPKRREDSLMSVVPTDGKTPYKPHKIIEASVDQGSFFEIGQVWGRGIVTGLARIDGYPVGIMAGNPFFLDGAWTADVCDKVTRHMDLCSQFHLPVIHFVDCPGFAVGVKAETAGVTRAGVRAMTAVYQADVPVCSVVIR
;
A
#
# COMPACT_ATOMS: atom_id res chain seq x y z
N ALA A 1 -25.68 4.93 -6.91
CA ALA A 1 -24.76 5.26 -8.00
C ALA A 1 -23.32 5.12 -7.52
N GLU A 2 -22.87 5.86 -6.52
CA GLU A 2 -21.49 5.91 -6.03
C GLU A 2 -20.92 4.53 -5.61
N ALA A 3 -21.67 3.73 -4.84
CA ALA A 3 -21.24 2.40 -4.41
C ALA A 3 -20.97 1.45 -5.60
N PHE A 4 -21.77 1.51 -6.65
CA PHE A 4 -21.56 0.72 -7.86
C PHE A 4 -20.34 1.15 -8.64
N GLU A 5 -20.05 2.45 -8.69
CA GLU A 5 -18.85 2.97 -9.34
C GLU A 5 -17.59 2.58 -8.56
N THR A 6 -17.64 2.67 -7.24
CA THR A 6 -16.56 2.19 -6.37
C THR A 6 -16.28 0.70 -6.58
N ALA A 7 -17.34 -0.12 -6.62
CA ALA A 7 -17.21 -1.55 -6.87
C ALA A 7 -16.63 -1.85 -8.27
N ARG A 8 -17.12 -1.16 -9.32
CA ARG A 8 -16.58 -1.30 -10.68
C ARG A 8 -15.11 -0.87 -10.75
N ARG A 9 -14.75 0.22 -10.09
CA ARG A 9 -13.37 0.69 -10.03
C ARG A 9 -12.47 -0.34 -9.35
N PHE A 10 -12.88 -0.89 -8.21
CA PHE A 10 -12.15 -1.96 -7.55
C PHE A 10 -11.96 -3.18 -8.47
N LEU A 11 -13.04 -3.67 -9.07
CA LEU A 11 -13.00 -4.84 -9.95
C LEU A 11 -12.16 -4.61 -11.22
N SER A 12 -12.00 -3.36 -11.66
CA SER A 12 -11.18 -3.05 -12.84
C SER A 12 -9.70 -3.32 -12.66
N TYR A 13 -9.21 -3.47 -11.44
CA TYR A 13 -7.81 -3.84 -11.17
C TYR A 13 -7.59 -5.36 -11.14
N LEU A 14 -8.66 -6.13 -11.02
CA LEU A 14 -8.60 -7.58 -10.84
C LEU A 14 -8.83 -8.31 -12.16
N PRO A 15 -8.24 -9.49 -12.34
CA PRO A 15 -8.60 -10.37 -13.47
C PRO A 15 -10.01 -10.93 -13.31
N GLY A 16 -10.54 -11.54 -14.37
CA GLY A 16 -11.85 -12.19 -14.36
C GLY A 16 -11.96 -13.39 -13.42
N SER A 17 -10.82 -14.03 -13.13
CA SER A 17 -10.72 -15.13 -12.18
C SER A 17 -9.33 -15.19 -11.55
N VAL A 18 -9.18 -15.95 -10.46
CA VAL A 18 -7.88 -16.18 -9.79
C VAL A 18 -6.90 -17.02 -10.63
N HIS A 19 -7.34 -17.57 -11.76
CA HIS A 19 -6.51 -18.35 -12.67
C HIS A 19 -5.99 -17.52 -13.85
N GLU A 20 -6.30 -16.24 -13.88
CA GLU A 20 -5.92 -15.32 -14.95
C GLU A 20 -4.99 -14.24 -14.40
N LEU A 21 -4.12 -13.73 -15.26
CA LEU A 21 -3.31 -12.57 -14.91
C LEU A 21 -4.12 -11.29 -15.15
N PRO A 22 -3.91 -10.25 -14.33
CA PRO A 22 -4.60 -8.97 -14.51
C PRO A 22 -4.19 -8.32 -15.84
N GLU A 23 -5.17 -7.78 -16.55
CA GLU A 23 -4.94 -7.16 -17.85
C GLU A 23 -4.26 -5.79 -17.72
N ARG A 24 -3.28 -5.57 -18.58
CA ARG A 24 -2.71 -4.25 -18.80
C ARG A 24 -3.70 -3.39 -19.58
N THR A 25 -4.02 -2.22 -19.05
CA THR A 25 -4.77 -1.20 -19.81
C THR A 25 -3.79 -0.30 -20.58
N PRO A 26 -4.22 0.36 -21.67
CA PRO A 26 -3.39 1.38 -22.29
C PRO A 26 -2.96 2.42 -21.25
N PRO A 27 -1.65 2.73 -21.12
CA PRO A 27 -1.19 3.72 -20.17
C PRO A 27 -1.74 5.09 -20.56
N THR A 28 -2.19 5.84 -19.56
CA THR A 28 -2.71 7.20 -19.73
C THR A 28 -1.67 8.25 -19.38
N ASP A 29 -0.52 7.84 -18.91
CA ASP A 29 0.53 8.69 -18.39
C ASP A 29 1.84 8.53 -19.19
N ASP A 30 2.69 9.57 -19.18
CA ASP A 30 4.02 9.48 -19.75
C ASP A 30 4.94 8.67 -18.83
N PRO A 31 5.49 7.51 -19.26
CA PRO A 31 6.39 6.70 -18.43
C PRO A 31 7.70 7.43 -18.07
N LYS A 32 8.00 8.55 -18.73
CA LYS A 32 9.14 9.42 -18.41
C LYS A 32 8.77 10.62 -17.53
N ARG A 33 7.55 10.67 -17.04
CA ARG A 33 7.10 11.71 -16.11
C ARG A 33 8.06 11.82 -14.93
N ARG A 34 8.42 13.03 -14.58
CA ARG A 34 9.25 13.36 -13.42
C ARG A 34 8.49 14.37 -12.56
N GLU A 35 8.50 14.12 -11.26
CA GLU A 35 7.82 14.96 -10.28
C GLU A 35 8.84 15.64 -9.38
N ASP A 36 9.16 16.90 -9.68
CA ASP A 36 10.13 17.70 -8.90
C ASP A 36 9.68 17.89 -7.45
N SER A 37 8.37 17.80 -7.19
CA SER A 37 7.79 17.85 -5.84
C SER A 37 8.32 16.76 -4.92
N LEU A 38 8.78 15.63 -5.45
CA LEU A 38 9.36 14.53 -4.66
C LEU A 38 10.67 14.93 -3.97
N MET A 39 11.40 15.91 -4.52
CA MET A 39 12.65 16.40 -3.91
C MET A 39 12.45 17.04 -2.54
N SER A 40 11.23 17.47 -2.22
CA SER A 40 10.91 18.16 -0.96
C SER A 40 9.74 17.56 -0.21
N VAL A 41 9.18 16.42 -0.66
CA VAL A 41 7.99 15.82 -0.04
C VAL A 41 8.28 15.25 1.34
N VAL A 42 9.50 14.74 1.55
CA VAL A 42 9.97 14.24 2.85
C VAL A 42 10.80 15.32 3.52
N PRO A 43 10.40 15.81 4.71
CA PRO A 43 11.17 16.80 5.45
C PRO A 43 12.55 16.27 5.87
N THR A 44 13.56 17.10 5.77
CA THR A 44 14.94 16.72 6.08
C THR A 44 15.23 16.63 7.58
N ASP A 45 14.33 17.13 8.42
CA ASP A 45 14.47 17.08 9.88
C ASP A 45 14.20 15.69 10.49
N GLY A 46 13.70 14.77 9.69
CA GLY A 46 13.41 13.38 10.09
C GLY A 46 12.30 13.22 11.13
N LYS A 47 11.66 14.32 11.58
CA LYS A 47 10.63 14.32 12.63
C LYS A 47 9.26 14.77 12.13
N THR A 48 9.23 15.69 11.18
CA THR A 48 7.98 16.20 10.62
C THR A 48 7.31 15.15 9.75
N PRO A 49 6.04 14.79 10.04
CA PRO A 49 5.32 13.84 9.22
C PRO A 49 4.97 14.42 7.83
N TYR A 50 4.94 13.59 6.82
CA TYR A 50 4.54 13.92 5.45
C TYR A 50 3.40 13.02 4.98
N LYS A 51 2.66 13.47 3.96
CA LYS A 51 1.55 12.69 3.38
C LYS A 51 2.09 11.65 2.37
N PRO A 52 1.99 10.35 2.66
CA PRO A 52 2.47 9.30 1.75
C PRO A 52 1.72 9.30 0.41
N HIS A 53 0.48 9.79 0.39
CA HIS A 53 -0.32 9.91 -0.84
C HIS A 53 0.41 10.70 -1.94
N LYS A 54 1.18 11.75 -1.59
CA LYS A 54 1.94 12.51 -2.57
C LYS A 54 3.03 11.68 -3.25
N ILE A 55 3.67 10.78 -2.50
CA ILE A 55 4.68 9.87 -3.06
C ILE A 55 3.99 8.83 -3.94
N ILE A 56 2.88 8.27 -3.48
CA ILE A 56 2.10 7.29 -4.23
C ILE A 56 1.65 7.90 -5.57
N GLU A 57 0.95 9.04 -5.53
CA GLU A 57 0.40 9.72 -6.72
C GLU A 57 1.47 10.13 -7.72
N ALA A 58 2.66 10.49 -7.23
CA ALA A 58 3.80 10.82 -8.10
C ALA A 58 4.45 9.59 -8.76
N SER A 59 4.23 8.40 -8.20
CA SER A 59 4.89 7.16 -8.63
C SER A 59 4.00 6.24 -9.47
N VAL A 60 2.69 6.48 -9.52
CA VAL A 60 1.72 5.66 -10.24
C VAL A 60 1.06 6.46 -11.36
N ASP A 61 0.36 5.79 -12.28
CA ASP A 61 -0.40 6.45 -13.34
C ASP A 61 -1.42 7.42 -12.75
N GLN A 62 -1.52 8.63 -13.31
CA GLN A 62 -2.36 9.70 -12.76
C GLN A 62 -3.81 9.27 -12.56
N GLY A 63 -4.33 9.51 -11.35
CA GLY A 63 -5.72 9.19 -10.98
C GLY A 63 -6.00 7.69 -10.80
N SER A 64 -4.99 6.82 -10.96
CA SER A 64 -5.17 5.38 -10.84
C SER A 64 -5.22 4.90 -9.38
N PHE A 65 -4.72 5.65 -8.41
CA PHE A 65 -4.69 5.16 -7.03
C PHE A 65 -6.09 5.02 -6.42
N PHE A 66 -6.39 3.83 -5.94
CA PHE A 66 -7.63 3.47 -5.26
C PHE A 66 -7.29 2.97 -3.85
N GLU A 67 -7.50 3.81 -2.84
CA GLU A 67 -7.20 3.49 -1.44
C GLU A 67 -8.21 2.51 -0.86
N ILE A 68 -7.72 1.51 -0.13
CA ILE A 68 -8.53 0.51 0.57
C ILE A 68 -8.30 0.64 2.08
N GLY A 69 -9.38 0.66 2.87
CA GLY A 69 -9.32 0.68 4.33
C GLY A 69 -8.79 1.99 4.92
N GLN A 70 -9.10 3.13 4.34
CA GLN A 70 -8.64 4.46 4.73
C GLN A 70 -8.84 4.79 6.23
N VAL A 71 -9.93 4.32 6.83
CA VAL A 71 -10.27 4.62 8.23
C VAL A 71 -9.83 3.55 9.23
N TRP A 72 -9.19 2.47 8.76
CA TRP A 72 -8.72 1.36 9.58
C TRP A 72 -7.24 1.08 9.37
N GLY A 73 -6.49 0.72 10.43
CA GLY A 73 -5.06 0.48 10.35
C GLY A 73 -4.30 1.67 9.77
N ARG A 74 -4.55 2.87 10.27
CA ARG A 74 -4.16 4.16 9.65
C ARG A 74 -2.65 4.41 9.60
N GLY A 75 -1.84 3.61 10.32
CA GLY A 75 -0.36 3.65 10.25
C GLY A 75 0.21 3.18 8.92
N ILE A 76 -0.63 2.58 8.06
CA ILE A 76 -0.26 2.22 6.70
C ILE A 76 -1.39 2.57 5.72
N VAL A 77 -1.02 3.10 4.57
CA VAL A 77 -1.89 3.28 3.41
C VAL A 77 -1.79 2.02 2.55
N THR A 78 -2.91 1.43 2.19
CA THR A 78 -2.98 0.31 1.25
C THR A 78 -3.97 0.61 0.13
N GLY A 79 -3.72 0.12 -1.05
CA GLY A 79 -4.60 0.36 -2.18
C GLY A 79 -4.13 -0.33 -3.44
N LEU A 80 -4.86 -0.13 -4.50
CA LEU A 80 -4.54 -0.58 -5.84
C LEU A 80 -4.23 0.62 -6.73
N ALA A 81 -3.33 0.46 -7.67
CA ALA A 81 -2.97 1.50 -8.63
C ALA A 81 -2.58 0.87 -9.97
N ARG A 82 -2.16 1.70 -10.91
CA ARG A 82 -1.55 1.24 -12.16
C ARG A 82 -0.19 1.89 -12.36
N ILE A 83 0.73 1.14 -12.93
CA ILE A 83 2.04 1.62 -13.38
C ILE A 83 2.21 1.16 -14.83
N ASP A 84 2.32 2.11 -15.74
CA ASP A 84 2.33 1.85 -17.19
C ASP A 84 1.15 0.95 -17.63
N GLY A 85 -0.02 1.18 -17.02
CA GLY A 85 -1.25 0.43 -17.24
C GLY A 85 -1.34 -0.92 -16.51
N TYR A 86 -0.26 -1.44 -15.93
CA TYR A 86 -0.28 -2.69 -15.16
C TYR A 86 -0.88 -2.45 -13.76
N PRO A 87 -1.88 -3.21 -13.33
CA PRO A 87 -2.41 -3.10 -11.97
C PRO A 87 -1.39 -3.63 -10.95
N VAL A 88 -1.25 -2.88 -9.87
CA VAL A 88 -0.31 -3.18 -8.78
C VAL A 88 -0.96 -2.91 -7.42
N GLY A 89 -0.54 -3.63 -6.40
CA GLY A 89 -0.82 -3.33 -5.00
C GLY A 89 0.15 -2.26 -4.49
N ILE A 90 -0.36 -1.35 -3.67
CA ILE A 90 0.43 -0.29 -3.03
C ILE A 90 0.33 -0.44 -1.52
N MET A 91 1.49 -0.38 -0.85
CA MET A 91 1.61 -0.19 0.59
C MET A 91 2.52 1.00 0.87
N ALA A 92 2.16 1.87 1.80
CA ALA A 92 3.00 3.01 2.19
C ALA A 92 2.87 3.31 3.67
N GLY A 93 3.98 3.44 4.39
CA GLY A 93 4.00 3.88 5.79
C GLY A 93 3.36 5.26 5.92
N ASN A 94 2.56 5.46 6.98
CA ASN A 94 1.89 6.72 7.25
C ASN A 94 2.36 7.33 8.57
N PRO A 95 3.33 8.25 8.54
CA PRO A 95 3.94 8.80 9.75
C PRO A 95 3.01 9.67 10.59
N PHE A 96 1.82 10.04 10.09
CA PHE A 96 0.82 10.75 10.90
C PHE A 96 0.22 9.92 12.04
N PHE A 97 0.39 8.58 12.00
CA PHE A 97 -0.17 7.68 13.00
C PHE A 97 0.95 6.85 13.64
N LEU A 98 1.33 7.22 14.87
CA LEU A 98 2.40 6.57 15.64
C LEU A 98 3.70 6.43 14.82
N ASP A 99 4.07 7.48 14.07
CA ASP A 99 5.23 7.50 13.17
C ASP A 99 5.28 6.33 12.18
N GLY A 100 4.13 5.78 11.81
CA GLY A 100 4.04 4.61 10.93
C GLY A 100 4.29 3.27 11.62
N ALA A 101 4.31 3.24 12.96
CA ALA A 101 4.51 1.99 13.70
C ALA A 101 3.39 0.98 13.42
N TRP A 102 3.75 -0.29 13.32
CA TRP A 102 2.81 -1.37 13.02
C TRP A 102 2.08 -1.81 14.29
N THR A 103 0.83 -1.39 14.41
CA THR A 103 -0.13 -1.88 15.40
C THR A 103 -0.75 -3.19 14.94
N ALA A 104 -1.53 -3.86 15.80
CA ALA A 104 -2.26 -5.07 15.42
C ALA A 104 -3.19 -4.84 14.21
N ASP A 105 -3.91 -3.70 14.18
CA ASP A 105 -4.77 -3.33 13.05
C ASP A 105 -3.99 -3.10 11.76
N VAL A 106 -2.81 -2.48 11.85
CA VAL A 106 -1.92 -2.29 10.69
C VAL A 106 -1.46 -3.63 10.16
N CYS A 107 -1.04 -4.54 11.04
CA CYS A 107 -0.63 -5.89 10.67
C CYS A 107 -1.76 -6.67 9.98
N ASP A 108 -2.98 -6.61 10.52
CA ASP A 108 -4.15 -7.27 9.93
C ASP A 108 -4.52 -6.66 8.57
N LYS A 109 -4.36 -5.34 8.41
CA LYS A 109 -4.56 -4.65 7.13
C LYS A 109 -3.52 -5.07 6.08
N VAL A 110 -2.24 -5.16 6.47
CA VAL A 110 -1.15 -5.65 5.61
C VAL A 110 -1.43 -7.09 5.19
N THR A 111 -1.78 -7.97 6.13
CA THR A 111 -2.13 -9.37 5.84
C THR A 111 -3.20 -9.46 4.75
N ARG A 112 -4.33 -8.78 4.95
CA ARG A 112 -5.43 -8.78 3.98
C ARG A 112 -5.03 -8.23 2.61
N HIS A 113 -4.21 -7.19 2.60
CA HIS A 113 -3.76 -6.58 1.35
C HIS A 113 -2.81 -7.50 0.58
N MET A 114 -1.86 -8.12 1.28
CA MET A 114 -0.95 -9.09 0.67
C MET A 114 -1.67 -10.33 0.16
N ASP A 115 -2.63 -10.86 0.94
CA ASP A 115 -3.46 -12.00 0.51
C ASP A 115 -4.26 -11.66 -0.76
N LEU A 116 -4.86 -10.45 -0.83
CA LEU A 116 -5.56 -9.98 -2.02
C LEU A 116 -4.61 -9.91 -3.23
N CYS A 117 -3.45 -9.29 -3.05
CA CYS A 117 -2.48 -9.11 -4.14
C CYS A 117 -1.93 -10.46 -4.61
N SER A 118 -1.59 -11.35 -3.70
CA SER A 118 -1.11 -12.70 -4.03
C SER A 118 -2.17 -13.50 -4.78
N GLN A 119 -3.42 -13.50 -4.29
CA GLN A 119 -4.52 -14.24 -4.89
C GLN A 119 -4.84 -13.79 -6.32
N PHE A 120 -4.72 -12.51 -6.62
CA PHE A 120 -5.04 -11.93 -7.94
C PHE A 120 -3.82 -11.55 -8.77
N HIS A 121 -2.64 -12.05 -8.41
CA HIS A 121 -1.39 -11.87 -9.14
C HIS A 121 -0.97 -10.41 -9.36
N LEU A 122 -1.22 -9.56 -8.35
CA LEU A 122 -0.86 -8.14 -8.37
C LEU A 122 0.53 -7.94 -7.76
N PRO A 123 1.55 -7.51 -8.51
CA PRO A 123 2.82 -7.09 -7.92
C PRO A 123 2.62 -6.00 -6.88
N VAL A 124 3.44 -5.97 -5.82
CA VAL A 124 3.28 -5.01 -4.74
C VAL A 124 4.46 -4.04 -4.69
N ILE A 125 4.14 -2.74 -4.61
CA ILE A 125 5.11 -1.69 -4.33
C ILE A 125 4.93 -1.24 -2.88
N HIS A 126 6.01 -1.32 -2.11
CA HIS A 126 6.03 -0.94 -0.71
C HIS A 126 6.94 0.27 -0.48
N PHE A 127 6.36 1.43 -0.20
CA PHE A 127 7.06 2.63 0.26
C PHE A 127 7.28 2.53 1.76
N VAL A 128 8.49 2.17 2.16
CA VAL A 128 8.83 1.84 3.54
C VAL A 128 9.16 3.10 4.32
N ASP A 129 8.33 3.40 5.31
CA ASP A 129 8.59 4.36 6.38
C ASP A 129 7.94 3.82 7.65
N CYS A 130 8.72 3.10 8.44
CA CYS A 130 8.21 2.38 9.60
C CYS A 130 9.33 2.21 10.65
N PRO A 131 9.15 2.67 11.89
CA PRO A 131 10.13 2.48 12.96
C PRO A 131 10.13 1.03 13.52
N GLY A 132 9.12 0.22 13.16
CA GLY A 132 8.94 -1.13 13.66
C GLY A 132 7.53 -1.38 14.21
N PHE A 133 7.38 -2.46 14.97
CA PHE A 133 6.11 -2.77 15.63
C PHE A 133 5.87 -1.85 16.83
N ALA A 134 4.59 -1.54 17.08
CA ALA A 134 4.19 -0.82 18.27
C ALA A 134 4.53 -1.62 19.54
N VAL A 135 5.02 -0.94 20.56
CA VAL A 135 5.45 -1.53 21.84
C VAL A 135 4.64 -1.00 23.00
N GLY A 136 4.68 -1.72 24.11
CA GLY A 136 4.02 -1.34 25.37
C GLY A 136 2.73 -2.11 25.63
N VAL A 137 2.19 -1.95 26.86
CA VAL A 137 1.08 -2.75 27.36
C VAL A 137 -0.13 -2.78 26.44
N LYS A 138 -0.49 -1.62 25.86
CA LYS A 138 -1.63 -1.54 24.91
C LYS A 138 -1.41 -2.37 23.67
N ALA A 139 -0.20 -2.32 23.11
CA ALA A 139 0.16 -3.08 21.92
C ALA A 139 0.16 -4.60 22.21
N GLU A 140 0.75 -4.99 23.32
CA GLU A 140 0.80 -6.40 23.73
C GLU A 140 -0.60 -6.94 24.02
N THR A 141 -1.44 -6.19 24.72
CA THR A 141 -2.84 -6.56 25.00
C THR A 141 -3.65 -6.68 23.71
N ALA A 142 -3.36 -5.83 22.70
CA ALA A 142 -3.99 -5.93 21.39
C ALA A 142 -3.45 -7.09 20.53
N GLY A 143 -2.42 -7.79 21.00
CA GLY A 143 -1.85 -8.96 20.33
C GLY A 143 -0.97 -8.61 19.12
N VAL A 144 -0.23 -7.48 19.19
CA VAL A 144 0.62 -6.99 18.09
C VAL A 144 1.62 -8.03 17.62
N THR A 145 2.25 -8.77 18.53
CA THR A 145 3.21 -9.82 18.19
C THR A 145 2.59 -10.90 17.31
N ARG A 146 1.40 -11.39 17.67
CA ARG A 146 0.68 -12.40 16.89
C ARG A 146 0.22 -11.86 15.54
N ALA A 147 -0.30 -10.65 15.50
CA ALA A 147 -0.71 -9.99 14.26
C ALA A 147 0.51 -9.74 13.35
N GLY A 148 1.65 -9.31 13.95
CA GLY A 148 2.91 -9.11 13.24
C GLY A 148 3.42 -10.37 12.56
N VAL A 149 3.39 -11.51 13.27
CA VAL A 149 3.79 -12.79 12.66
C VAL A 149 2.90 -13.14 11.46
N ARG A 150 1.58 -12.92 11.54
CA ARG A 150 0.68 -13.15 10.40
C ARG A 150 1.03 -12.24 9.21
N ALA A 151 1.27 -10.95 9.47
CA ALA A 151 1.64 -10.01 8.41
C ALA A 151 2.97 -10.39 7.74
N MET A 152 3.98 -10.74 8.53
CA MET A 152 5.27 -11.22 8.01
C MET A 152 5.09 -12.51 7.19
N THR A 153 4.26 -13.43 7.66
CA THR A 153 3.96 -14.68 6.95
C THR A 153 3.29 -14.38 5.60
N ALA A 154 2.30 -13.48 5.56
CA ALA A 154 1.63 -13.10 4.32
C ALA A 154 2.60 -12.49 3.30
N VAL A 155 3.53 -11.62 3.76
CA VAL A 155 4.56 -11.04 2.88
C VAL A 155 5.54 -12.11 2.39
N TYR A 156 5.96 -13.01 3.27
CA TYR A 156 6.94 -14.06 2.94
C TYR A 156 6.38 -15.13 2.01
N GLN A 157 5.10 -15.45 2.14
CA GLN A 157 4.42 -16.47 1.32
C GLN A 157 3.78 -15.91 0.05
N ALA A 158 3.87 -14.60 -0.19
CA ALA A 158 3.29 -14.00 -1.38
C ALA A 158 3.97 -14.53 -2.66
N ASP A 159 3.15 -15.01 -3.60
CA ASP A 159 3.60 -15.55 -4.90
C ASP A 159 3.72 -14.45 -5.98
N VAL A 160 3.82 -13.19 -5.54
CA VAL A 160 3.94 -12.02 -6.44
C VAL A 160 5.21 -11.23 -6.14
N PRO A 161 5.78 -10.54 -7.13
CA PRO A 161 6.92 -9.67 -6.90
C PRO A 161 6.58 -8.56 -5.89
N VAL A 162 7.47 -8.34 -4.92
CA VAL A 162 7.38 -7.23 -3.97
C VAL A 162 8.60 -6.34 -4.15
N CYS A 163 8.37 -5.09 -4.50
CA CYS A 163 9.42 -4.07 -4.63
C CYS A 163 9.30 -3.10 -3.45
N SER A 164 10.35 -3.01 -2.63
CA SER A 164 10.40 -2.09 -1.49
C SER A 164 11.30 -0.90 -1.78
N VAL A 165 10.77 0.29 -1.57
CA VAL A 165 11.49 1.56 -1.67
C VAL A 165 11.55 2.18 -0.30
N VAL A 166 12.75 2.28 0.27
CA VAL A 166 12.95 2.90 1.59
C VAL A 166 12.86 4.42 1.43
N ILE A 167 11.93 5.02 2.16
CA ILE A 167 11.70 6.46 2.15
C ILE A 167 12.46 7.11 3.30
N ARG A 168 12.33 6.51 4.50
CA ARG A 168 12.98 7.04 5.70
C ARG A 168 13.21 5.93 6.73
#